data_38b80e51674fff30e9aa0731090df0c5
#
_entry.id   38b80e51674fff30e9aa0731090df0c5
#
_cell.length_a   1.000
_cell.length_b   1.000
_cell.length_c   1.000
_cell.angle_alpha   90.00
_cell.angle_beta   90.00
_cell.angle_gamma   90.00
#
_symmetry.space_group_name_H-M   'P 1'
#
loop_
_entity.id
_entity.type
_entity.pdbx_description
1 polymer ?
#
loop_
_entity_poly.entity_id
_entity_poly.type
_entity_poly.pdbx_seq_one_letter_code
_entity_poly.pdbx_strand_id
1 'polypeptide(L)'
;AKIMILMEIVYRFLVIVYKTFIEHPHIRSNPTVFILNVLSYSVVFYFAIVIIVYEGIFLFSGLVVAKYFRALNKRMYCCCNEKEINAVMKQHHNLHELTRLFNKTFSVFLLSYNGFYFVTLLLRIMSLYCNIRVNKESSANVEIVGLCFSALKLGWIITVSNDCTFEVYV
;
A
#
# COMPACT_ATOMS: atom_id res chain seq x y z
N ALA A 1 0.14 -9.54 4.54
CA ALA A 1 0.28 -8.89 3.22
C ALA A 1 -0.73 -9.45 2.21
N LYS A 2 -0.74 -10.76 1.88
CA LYS A 2 -1.63 -11.33 0.85
C LYS A 2 -3.12 -11.05 1.10
N ILE A 3 -3.59 -11.20 2.33
CA ILE A 3 -4.99 -10.96 2.72
C ILE A 3 -5.36 -9.48 2.53
N MET A 4 -4.49 -8.55 2.93
CA MET A 4 -4.71 -7.10 2.77
C MET A 4 -4.83 -6.70 1.31
N ILE A 5 -3.94 -7.22 0.46
CA ILE A 5 -3.98 -6.99 -0.99
C ILE A 5 -5.30 -7.50 -1.58
N LEU A 6 -5.69 -8.73 -1.24
CA LEU A 6 -6.95 -9.31 -1.71
C LEU A 6 -8.16 -8.49 -1.28
N MET A 7 -8.21 -8.10 0.00
CA MET A 7 -9.30 -7.27 0.53
C MET A 7 -9.38 -5.92 -0.18
N GLU A 8 -8.26 -5.29 -0.51
CA GLU A 8 -8.25 -4.02 -1.24
C GLU A 8 -8.78 -4.17 -2.67
N ILE A 9 -8.39 -5.24 -3.37
CA ILE A 9 -8.89 -5.52 -4.72
C ILE A 9 -10.42 -5.72 -4.67
N VAL A 10 -10.89 -6.55 -3.74
CA VAL A 10 -12.33 -6.82 -3.55
C VAL A 10 -13.09 -5.54 -3.21
N TYR A 11 -12.57 -4.73 -2.28
CA TYR A 11 -13.19 -3.46 -1.90
C TYR A 11 -13.32 -2.52 -3.10
N ARG A 12 -12.25 -2.32 -3.87
CA ARG A 12 -12.28 -1.45 -5.06
C ARG A 12 -13.26 -1.96 -6.11
N PHE A 13 -13.31 -3.26 -6.34
CA PHE A 13 -14.27 -3.86 -7.24
C PHE A 13 -15.70 -3.60 -6.78
N LEU A 14 -16.01 -3.82 -5.50
CA LEU A 14 -17.34 -3.56 -4.94
C LEU A 14 -17.75 -2.08 -5.04
N VAL A 15 -16.82 -1.15 -4.81
CA VAL A 15 -17.07 0.29 -4.98
C VAL A 15 -17.41 0.63 -6.42
N ILE A 16 -16.71 0.04 -7.39
CA ILE A 16 -17.00 0.25 -8.82
C ILE A 16 -18.40 -0.27 -9.17
N VAL A 17 -18.71 -1.49 -8.74
CA VAL A 17 -20.04 -2.10 -8.96
C VAL A 17 -21.13 -1.24 -8.33
N TYR A 18 -20.93 -0.82 -7.08
CA TYR A 18 -21.89 0.05 -6.38
C TYR A 18 -22.12 1.36 -7.13
N LYS A 19 -21.07 2.08 -7.50
CA LYS A 19 -21.19 3.36 -8.21
C LYS A 19 -21.83 3.21 -9.58
N THR A 20 -21.48 2.17 -10.32
CA THR A 20 -21.99 1.97 -11.69
C THR A 20 -23.46 1.52 -11.72
N PHE A 21 -23.86 0.64 -10.81
CA PHE A 21 -25.17 -0.03 -10.90
C PHE A 21 -26.20 0.48 -9.91
N ILE A 22 -25.78 1.01 -8.76
CA ILE A 22 -26.68 1.40 -7.67
C ILE A 22 -26.80 2.91 -7.55
N GLU A 23 -25.67 3.64 -7.53
CA GLU A 23 -25.67 5.08 -7.29
C GLU A 23 -26.17 5.87 -8.52
N HIS A 24 -25.89 5.39 -9.73
CA HIS A 24 -26.20 6.10 -10.98
C HIS A 24 -26.99 5.25 -11.98
N PRO A 25 -28.23 4.84 -11.67
CA PRO A 25 -29.02 3.97 -12.56
C PRO A 25 -29.34 4.62 -13.91
N HIS A 26 -29.38 5.96 -13.99
CA HIS A 26 -29.61 6.70 -15.23
C HIS A 26 -28.44 6.58 -16.23
N ILE A 27 -27.23 6.25 -15.79
CA ILE A 27 -26.09 5.98 -16.69
C ILE A 27 -26.37 4.76 -17.55
N ARG A 28 -27.13 3.80 -17.02
CA ARG A 28 -27.48 2.55 -17.72
C ARG A 28 -28.46 2.78 -18.89
N SER A 29 -29.24 3.86 -18.88
CA SER A 29 -30.20 4.17 -19.94
C SER A 29 -29.58 4.70 -21.23
N ASN A 30 -28.34 5.23 -21.16
CA ASN A 30 -27.61 5.70 -22.33
C ASN A 30 -26.40 4.80 -22.60
N PRO A 31 -26.40 3.99 -23.69
CA PRO A 31 -25.37 3.00 -23.95
C PRO A 31 -23.99 3.61 -24.13
N THR A 32 -23.87 4.79 -24.72
CA THR A 32 -22.60 5.48 -24.91
C THR A 32 -21.99 5.92 -23.59
N VAL A 33 -22.80 6.52 -22.70
CA VAL A 33 -22.37 6.94 -21.37
C VAL A 33 -22.01 5.73 -20.52
N PHE A 34 -22.75 4.64 -20.62
CA PHE A 34 -22.44 3.39 -19.93
C PHE A 34 -21.08 2.82 -20.35
N ILE A 35 -20.80 2.72 -21.66
CA ILE A 35 -19.52 2.23 -22.19
C ILE A 35 -18.35 3.10 -21.72
N LEU A 36 -18.49 4.44 -21.81
CA LEU A 36 -17.44 5.36 -21.35
C LEU A 36 -17.16 5.23 -19.85
N ASN A 37 -18.19 5.04 -19.02
CA ASN A 37 -17.99 4.81 -17.58
C ASN A 37 -17.31 3.47 -17.30
N VAL A 38 -17.72 2.38 -17.96
CA VAL A 38 -17.07 1.07 -17.82
C VAL A 38 -15.60 1.14 -18.21
N LEU A 39 -15.28 1.78 -19.31
CA LEU A 39 -13.88 2.00 -19.73
C LEU A 39 -13.09 2.82 -18.71
N SER A 40 -13.65 3.94 -18.24
CA SER A 40 -13.02 4.79 -17.24
C SER A 40 -12.74 4.02 -15.93
N TYR A 41 -13.72 3.28 -15.42
CA TYR A 41 -13.52 2.45 -14.22
C TYR A 41 -12.53 1.31 -14.44
N SER A 42 -12.50 0.71 -15.64
CA SER A 42 -11.53 -0.33 -15.96
C SER A 42 -10.09 0.21 -15.94
N VAL A 43 -9.88 1.41 -16.46
CA VAL A 43 -8.57 2.10 -16.41
C VAL A 43 -8.16 2.41 -14.97
N VAL A 44 -9.08 2.97 -14.17
CA VAL A 44 -8.82 3.26 -12.75
C VAL A 44 -8.52 1.97 -11.99
N PHE A 45 -9.25 0.90 -12.25
CA PHE A 45 -9.03 -0.41 -11.62
C PHE A 45 -7.67 -1.01 -12.00
N TYR A 46 -7.28 -0.91 -13.28
CA TYR A 46 -5.96 -1.35 -13.74
C TYR A 46 -4.84 -0.61 -12.99
N PHE A 47 -4.89 0.72 -12.93
CA PHE A 47 -3.91 1.50 -12.18
C PHE A 47 -3.88 1.13 -10.69
N ALA A 48 -5.05 0.88 -10.11
CA ALA A 48 -5.13 0.44 -8.72
C ALA A 48 -4.41 -0.91 -8.50
N ILE A 49 -4.59 -1.87 -9.40
CA ILE A 49 -3.88 -3.16 -9.33
C ILE A 49 -2.37 -2.96 -9.43
N VAL A 50 -1.91 -2.14 -10.38
CA VAL A 50 -0.48 -1.83 -10.56
C VAL A 50 0.10 -1.26 -9.26
N ILE A 51 -0.57 -0.28 -8.65
CA ILE A 51 -0.14 0.31 -7.38
C ILE A 51 -0.07 -0.75 -6.28
N ILE A 52 -1.09 -1.60 -6.14
CA ILE A 52 -1.14 -2.67 -5.14
C ILE A 52 0.01 -3.67 -5.31
N VAL A 53 0.34 -4.01 -6.56
CA VAL A 53 1.47 -4.90 -6.86
C VAL A 53 2.80 -4.26 -6.44
N TYR A 54 3.02 -2.99 -6.76
CA TYR A 54 4.22 -2.27 -6.33
C TYR A 54 4.34 -2.18 -4.81
N GLU A 55 3.25 -1.90 -4.11
CA GLU A 55 3.22 -1.93 -2.65
C GLU A 55 3.54 -3.32 -2.09
N GLY A 56 2.95 -4.34 -2.69
CA GLY A 56 3.21 -5.73 -2.30
C GLY A 56 4.69 -6.10 -2.45
N ILE A 57 5.34 -5.68 -3.54
CA ILE A 57 6.77 -5.88 -3.76
C ILE A 57 7.58 -5.13 -2.71
N PHE A 58 7.25 -3.86 -2.45
CA PHE A 58 7.94 -3.05 -1.45
C PHE A 58 7.85 -3.66 -0.04
N LEU A 59 6.64 -3.97 0.42
CA LEU A 59 6.40 -4.57 1.74
C LEU A 59 7.07 -5.94 1.87
N PHE A 60 6.97 -6.78 0.84
CA PHE A 60 7.60 -8.10 0.85
C PHE A 60 9.13 -7.98 0.93
N SER A 61 9.71 -7.13 0.10
CA SER A 61 11.17 -6.91 0.09
C SER A 61 11.66 -6.34 1.42
N GLY A 62 10.93 -5.38 2.02
CA GLY A 62 11.23 -4.84 3.34
C GLY A 62 11.22 -5.91 4.43
N LEU A 63 10.19 -6.76 4.47
CA LEU A 63 10.11 -7.88 5.42
C LEU A 63 11.23 -8.90 5.24
N VAL A 64 11.62 -9.19 4.00
CA VAL A 64 12.72 -10.09 3.69
C VAL A 64 14.05 -9.50 4.18
N VAL A 65 14.30 -8.23 3.90
CA VAL A 65 15.51 -7.52 4.35
C VAL A 65 15.58 -7.50 5.89
N ALA A 66 14.51 -7.13 6.57
CA ALA A 66 14.46 -7.13 8.03
C ALA A 66 14.75 -8.53 8.62
N LYS A 67 14.18 -9.59 8.01
CA LYS A 67 14.43 -10.97 8.43
C LYS A 67 15.91 -11.36 8.27
N TYR A 68 16.56 -10.93 7.19
CA TYR A 68 17.99 -11.21 6.98
C TYR A 68 18.87 -10.45 7.97
N PHE A 69 18.59 -9.16 8.25
CA PHE A 69 19.32 -8.41 9.28
C PHE A 69 19.19 -9.09 10.64
N ARG A 70 17.98 -9.47 11.05
CA ARG A 70 17.73 -10.18 12.32
C ARG A 70 18.54 -11.48 12.40
N ALA A 71 18.60 -12.25 11.32
CA ALA A 71 19.39 -13.48 11.28
C ALA A 71 20.90 -13.21 11.37
N LEU A 72 21.41 -12.16 10.71
CA LEU A 72 22.82 -11.76 10.77
C LEU A 72 23.18 -11.24 12.17
N ASN A 73 22.36 -10.39 12.76
CA ASN A 73 22.56 -9.87 14.11
C ASN A 73 22.63 -11.03 15.10
N LYS A 74 21.69 -11.99 15.03
CA LYS A 74 21.73 -13.20 15.88
C LYS A 74 23.02 -14.03 15.69
N ARG A 75 23.49 -14.18 14.45
CA ARG A 75 24.77 -14.88 14.18
C ARG A 75 25.95 -14.12 14.77
N MET A 76 25.98 -12.80 14.68
CA MET A 76 27.05 -11.97 15.21
C MET A 76 27.22 -12.14 16.72
N TYR A 77 26.13 -12.25 17.48
CA TYR A 77 26.17 -12.54 18.93
C TYR A 77 26.72 -13.94 19.27
N CYS A 78 26.64 -14.88 18.34
CA CYS A 78 27.07 -16.27 18.57
C CYS A 78 28.45 -16.57 18.01
N CYS A 79 29.11 -15.64 17.26
CA CYS A 79 30.41 -15.85 16.66
C CYS A 79 31.52 -15.74 17.72
N CYS A 80 32.33 -16.79 17.84
CA CYS A 80 33.50 -16.83 18.73
C CYS A 80 34.82 -16.71 17.97
N ASN A 81 34.82 -16.78 16.63
CA ASN A 81 36.02 -16.82 15.81
C ASN A 81 36.12 -15.55 14.94
N GLU A 82 37.31 -14.93 14.91
CA GLU A 82 37.57 -13.70 14.15
C GLU A 82 37.23 -13.86 12.65
N LYS A 83 37.50 -15.02 12.04
CA LYS A 83 37.16 -15.28 10.63
C LYS A 83 35.66 -15.27 10.40
N GLU A 84 34.90 -15.82 11.34
CA GLU A 84 33.41 -15.82 11.26
C GLU A 84 32.85 -14.42 11.47
N ILE A 85 33.40 -13.65 12.41
CA ILE A 85 33.01 -12.25 12.65
C ILE A 85 33.22 -11.44 11.37
N ASN A 86 34.39 -11.53 10.75
CA ASN A 86 34.72 -10.82 9.52
C ASN A 86 33.77 -11.23 8.36
N ALA A 87 33.40 -12.50 8.25
CA ALA A 87 32.46 -12.98 7.24
C ALA A 87 31.04 -12.41 7.47
N VAL A 88 30.57 -12.38 8.72
CA VAL A 88 29.26 -11.82 9.07
C VAL A 88 29.23 -10.32 8.87
N MET A 89 30.28 -9.59 9.23
CA MET A 89 30.41 -8.14 8.99
C MET A 89 30.36 -7.81 7.50
N LYS A 90 31.04 -8.61 6.65
CA LYS A 90 30.96 -8.42 5.19
C LYS A 90 29.56 -8.67 4.65
N GLN A 91 28.86 -9.68 5.16
CA GLN A 91 27.46 -9.93 4.79
C GLN A 91 26.55 -8.79 5.23
N HIS A 92 26.74 -8.26 6.45
CA HIS A 92 26.00 -7.13 6.97
C HIS A 92 26.20 -5.89 6.10
N HIS A 93 27.47 -5.59 5.73
CA HIS A 93 27.77 -4.48 4.83
C HIS A 93 27.11 -4.63 3.45
N ASN A 94 27.16 -5.82 2.84
CA ASN A 94 26.53 -6.08 1.56
C ASN A 94 25.00 -5.92 1.64
N LEU A 95 24.39 -6.37 2.73
CA LEU A 95 22.94 -6.22 2.95
C LEU A 95 22.56 -4.75 3.16
N HIS A 96 23.41 -3.98 3.84
CA HIS A 96 23.23 -2.53 4.00
C HIS A 96 23.27 -1.80 2.64
N GLU A 97 24.25 -2.12 1.80
CA GLU A 97 24.34 -1.56 0.44
C GLU A 97 23.13 -1.94 -0.43
N LEU A 98 22.65 -3.19 -0.35
CA LEU A 98 21.44 -3.62 -1.03
C LEU A 98 20.22 -2.83 -0.55
N THR A 99 20.10 -2.60 0.76
CA THR A 99 19.02 -1.80 1.35
C THR A 99 19.07 -0.34 0.88
N ARG A 100 20.27 0.22 0.78
CA ARG A 100 20.48 1.58 0.26
C ARG A 100 20.05 1.70 -1.21
N LEU A 101 20.41 0.74 -2.05
CA LEU A 101 19.99 0.69 -3.45
C LEU A 101 18.46 0.52 -3.56
N PHE A 102 17.89 -0.35 -2.76
CA PHE A 102 16.44 -0.55 -2.69
C PHE A 102 15.73 0.75 -2.30
N ASN A 103 16.15 1.40 -1.23
CA ASN A 103 15.58 2.67 -0.79
C ASN A 103 15.71 3.76 -1.86
N LYS A 104 16.86 3.85 -2.54
CA LYS A 104 17.06 4.80 -3.64
C LYS A 104 16.09 4.53 -4.80
N THR A 105 15.88 3.27 -5.16
CA THR A 105 14.98 2.89 -6.26
C THR A 105 13.53 3.17 -5.92
N PHE A 106 13.11 2.88 -4.68
CA PHE A 106 11.72 3.02 -4.26
C PHE A 106 11.38 4.39 -3.66
N SER A 107 12.36 5.24 -3.34
CA SER A 107 12.12 6.53 -2.67
C SER A 107 11.20 7.46 -3.48
N VAL A 108 11.41 7.57 -4.79
CA VAL A 108 10.60 8.41 -5.67
C VAL A 108 9.17 7.86 -5.76
N PHE A 109 9.05 6.54 -5.90
CA PHE A 109 7.74 5.87 -5.91
C PHE A 109 7.00 6.08 -4.60
N LEU A 110 7.67 5.88 -3.46
CA LEU A 110 7.07 6.06 -2.13
C LEU A 110 6.66 7.51 -1.87
N LEU A 111 7.47 8.47 -2.28
CA LEU A 111 7.14 9.88 -2.13
C LEU A 111 5.90 10.25 -2.97
N SER A 112 5.90 9.86 -4.24
CA SER A 112 4.76 10.11 -5.15
C SER A 112 3.51 9.39 -4.67
N TYR A 113 3.64 8.16 -4.21
CA TYR A 113 2.56 7.36 -3.68
C TYR A 113 1.96 7.97 -2.41
N ASN A 114 2.81 8.35 -1.44
CA ASN A 114 2.34 9.00 -0.20
C ASN A 114 1.63 10.32 -0.49
N GLY A 115 2.15 11.12 -1.43
CA GLY A 115 1.52 12.36 -1.88
C GLY A 115 0.14 12.10 -2.50
N PHE A 116 0.04 11.16 -3.43
CA PHE A 116 -1.22 10.76 -4.04
C PHE A 116 -2.22 10.21 -3.01
N TYR A 117 -1.73 9.40 -2.07
CA TYR A 117 -2.54 8.82 -1.01
C TYR A 117 -3.10 9.89 -0.07
N PHE A 118 -2.28 10.87 0.30
CA PHE A 118 -2.69 11.99 1.13
C PHE A 118 -3.80 12.82 0.44
N VAL A 119 -3.62 13.16 -0.85
CA VAL A 119 -4.64 13.86 -1.63
C VAL A 119 -5.93 13.04 -1.71
N THR A 120 -5.83 11.73 -1.95
CA THR A 120 -6.99 10.85 -2.00
C THR A 120 -7.75 10.80 -0.65
N LEU A 121 -7.01 10.78 0.45
CA LEU A 121 -7.59 10.80 1.80
C LEU A 121 -8.34 12.12 2.06
N LEU A 122 -7.76 13.26 1.69
CA LEU A 122 -8.43 14.56 1.78
C LEU A 122 -9.71 14.60 0.94
N LEU A 123 -9.67 14.12 -0.31
CA LEU A 123 -10.84 14.06 -1.19
C LEU A 123 -11.94 13.17 -0.61
N ARG A 124 -11.60 12.04 0.03
CA ARG A 124 -12.57 11.18 0.71
C ARG A 124 -13.20 11.85 1.92
N ILE A 125 -12.43 12.58 2.72
CA ILE A 125 -12.96 13.35 3.85
C ILE A 125 -13.93 14.43 3.35
N MET A 126 -13.57 15.15 2.28
CA MET A 126 -14.45 16.14 1.67
C MET A 126 -15.74 15.50 1.12
N SER A 127 -15.61 14.36 0.43
CA SER A 127 -16.75 13.59 -0.09
C SER A 127 -17.68 13.13 1.03
N LEU A 128 -17.10 12.60 2.12
CA LEU A 128 -17.87 12.22 3.32
C LEU A 128 -18.63 13.40 3.91
N TYR A 129 -17.97 14.54 4.08
CA TYR A 129 -18.61 15.74 4.59
C TYR A 129 -19.78 16.18 3.71
N CYS A 130 -19.60 16.19 2.38
CA CYS A 130 -20.67 16.52 1.43
C CYS A 130 -21.84 15.54 1.51
N ASN A 131 -21.55 14.22 1.58
CA ASN A 131 -22.57 13.19 1.64
C ASN A 131 -23.40 13.27 2.93
N ILE A 132 -22.76 13.54 4.07
CA ILE A 132 -23.46 13.77 5.35
C ILE A 132 -24.36 15.00 5.25
N ARG A 133 -23.87 16.10 4.67
CA ARG A 133 -24.63 17.35 4.53
C ARG A 133 -25.86 17.18 3.64
N VAL A 134 -25.82 16.30 2.66
CA VAL A 134 -26.91 16.05 1.69
C VAL A 134 -27.80 14.86 2.12
N ASN A 135 -27.59 14.30 3.33
CA ASN A 135 -28.31 13.13 3.87
C ASN A 135 -28.24 11.87 2.97
N LYS A 136 -27.12 11.66 2.28
CA LYS A 136 -26.86 10.44 1.48
C LYS A 136 -26.17 9.39 2.35
N GLU A 137 -26.87 8.74 3.26
CA GLU A 137 -26.33 7.79 4.22
C GLU A 137 -25.57 6.62 3.58
N SER A 138 -26.10 6.04 2.49
CA SER A 138 -25.45 4.92 1.82
C SER A 138 -24.08 5.28 1.23
N SER A 139 -23.97 6.47 0.63
CA SER A 139 -22.69 6.97 0.09
C SER A 139 -21.71 7.36 1.22
N ALA A 140 -22.22 7.90 2.34
CA ALA A 140 -21.41 8.20 3.51
C ALA A 140 -20.77 6.93 4.12
N ASN A 141 -21.55 5.85 4.23
CA ASN A 141 -21.05 4.57 4.75
C ASN A 141 -19.91 3.98 3.89
N VAL A 142 -20.00 4.08 2.56
CA VAL A 142 -18.93 3.64 1.65
C VAL A 142 -17.65 4.45 1.87
N GLU A 143 -17.76 5.77 2.08
CA GLU A 143 -16.60 6.62 2.34
C GLU A 143 -15.98 6.34 3.72
N ILE A 144 -16.78 6.08 4.76
CA ILE A 144 -16.29 5.68 6.09
C ILE A 144 -15.48 4.38 6.00
N VAL A 145 -16.02 3.36 5.33
CA VAL A 145 -15.30 2.08 5.12
C VAL A 145 -13.99 2.32 4.38
N GLY A 146 -14.00 3.15 3.34
CA GLY A 146 -12.80 3.53 2.60
C GLY A 146 -11.75 4.24 3.44
N LEU A 147 -12.16 5.15 4.34
CA LEU A 147 -11.27 5.84 5.28
C LEU A 147 -10.65 4.88 6.30
N CYS A 148 -11.45 3.99 6.90
CA CYS A 148 -10.96 2.97 7.82
C CYS A 148 -9.92 2.06 7.14
N PHE A 149 -10.19 1.62 5.91
CA PHE A 149 -9.26 0.79 5.14
C PHE A 149 -7.95 1.52 4.85
N SER A 150 -8.05 2.81 4.53
CA SER A 150 -6.90 3.67 4.27
C SER A 150 -6.03 3.85 5.52
N ALA A 151 -6.65 4.07 6.67
CA ALA A 151 -5.95 4.21 7.95
C ALA A 151 -5.22 2.93 8.36
N LEU A 152 -5.86 1.76 8.21
CA LEU A 152 -5.24 0.46 8.48
C LEU A 152 -4.03 0.21 7.59
N LYS A 153 -4.11 0.58 6.31
CA LYS A 153 -3.03 0.43 5.35
C LYS A 153 -1.84 1.32 5.69
N LEU A 154 -2.07 2.59 6.02
CA LEU A 154 -1.03 3.50 6.49
C LEU A 154 -0.33 2.95 7.74
N GLY A 155 -1.09 2.49 8.73
CA GLY A 155 -0.55 1.87 9.93
C GLY A 155 0.36 0.68 9.61
N TRP A 156 -0.05 -0.16 8.67
CA TRP A 156 0.75 -1.31 8.22
C TRP A 156 2.07 -0.88 7.56
N ILE A 157 2.03 0.09 6.64
CA ILE A 157 3.23 0.60 5.96
C ILE A 157 4.22 1.20 6.97
N ILE A 158 3.73 1.99 7.93
CA ILE A 158 4.55 2.58 8.99
C ILE A 158 5.19 1.48 9.84
N THR A 159 4.44 0.47 10.24
CA THR A 159 4.95 -0.64 11.05
C THR A 159 6.08 -1.38 10.34
N VAL A 160 5.89 -1.77 9.06
CA VAL A 160 6.93 -2.46 8.29
C VAL A 160 8.16 -1.57 8.09
N SER A 161 7.96 -0.28 7.84
CA SER A 161 9.09 0.67 7.69
C SER A 161 9.88 0.82 8.99
N ASN A 162 9.20 0.88 10.13
CA ASN A 162 9.85 0.95 11.44
C ASN A 162 10.61 -0.34 11.76
N ASP A 163 10.04 -1.51 11.51
CA ASP A 163 10.71 -2.79 11.71
C ASP A 163 12.00 -2.88 10.88
N CYS A 164 11.95 -2.47 9.60
CA CYS A 164 13.13 -2.43 8.75
C CYS A 164 14.20 -1.47 9.29
N THR A 165 13.80 -0.29 9.75
CA THR A 165 14.73 0.72 10.25
C THR A 165 15.39 0.24 11.54
N PHE A 166 14.63 -0.32 12.48
CA PHE A 166 15.14 -0.81 13.75
C PHE A 166 16.18 -1.91 13.56
N GLU A 167 15.90 -2.91 12.71
CA GLU A 167 16.80 -4.04 12.46
C GLU A 167 18.10 -3.66 11.73
N VAL A 168 18.12 -2.52 11.02
CA VAL A 168 19.33 -2.01 10.34
C VAL A 168 20.27 -1.31 11.32
N TYR A 169 19.74 -0.67 12.38
CA TYR A 169 20.54 0.14 13.32
C TYR A 169 20.89 -0.57 14.65
N VAL A 170 20.36 -1.75 14.91
CA VAL A 170 20.70 -2.61 16.05
C VAL A 170 21.80 -3.59 15.68
#